data_c76f61ca15a1e3e766b43803c94f941f
#
_entry.id   c76f61ca15a1e3e766b43803c94f941f
#
_cell.length_a   1.000
_cell.length_b   1.000
_cell.length_c   1.000
_cell.angle_alpha   90.00
_cell.angle_beta   90.00
_cell.angle_gamma   90.00
#
_symmetry.space_group_name_H-M   'P 1'
#
loop_
_entity.id
_entity.type
_entity.pdbx_description
1 polymer ?
#
loop_
_entity_poly.entity_id
_entity_poly.type
_entity_poly.pdbx_seq_one_letter_code
_entity_poly.pdbx_strand_id
1 'polypeptide(L)'
;RRFSDLFEQYYPQVVIANRPTIRQFRYFYDREYKKPQRLVARTSPGVYKKDVRPLTSTATANVLGPGSRYEIDATIADIYLVADDDRSKIIGRPTVYIVIDVFSRMIAGFYIGFDNPSYVVAMQAVVNACIDKTDICSQLGVEINPGEWPCIGLPDVILADRGEMMSHQVDGLITGFNGYLHP
;
A
#
# COMPACT_ATOMS: atom_id res chain seq x y z
N ARG A 1 16.32 -38.93 -9.48
CA ARG A 1 17.75 -39.24 -9.27
C ARG A 1 18.17 -38.76 -7.88
N ARG A 2 18.29 -37.50 -7.61
CA ARG A 2 18.81 -36.97 -6.32
C ARG A 2 18.14 -37.51 -5.05
N PHE A 3 16.81 -37.80 -5.07
CA PHE A 3 16.13 -38.39 -3.90
C PHE A 3 16.55 -39.81 -3.63
N SER A 4 16.66 -40.66 -4.68
CA SER A 4 17.09 -42.05 -4.54
C SER A 4 18.52 -42.14 -4.07
N ASP A 5 19.41 -41.28 -4.60
CA ASP A 5 20.81 -41.24 -4.25
C ASP A 5 21.00 -40.81 -2.79
N LEU A 6 20.26 -39.81 -2.31
CA LEU A 6 20.31 -39.40 -0.92
C LEU A 6 19.72 -40.48 0.01
N PHE A 7 18.64 -41.16 -0.39
CA PHE A 7 18.05 -42.21 0.41
C PHE A 7 19.02 -43.39 0.58
N GLU A 8 19.72 -43.74 -0.49
CA GLU A 8 20.76 -44.80 -0.46
C GLU A 8 21.93 -44.40 0.44
N GLN A 9 22.37 -43.17 0.41
CA GLN A 9 23.44 -42.65 1.26
C GLN A 9 23.13 -42.75 2.75
N TYR A 10 21.88 -42.42 3.15
CA TYR A 10 21.48 -42.42 4.54
C TYR A 10 20.95 -43.78 5.05
N TYR A 11 20.43 -44.62 4.15
CA TYR A 11 19.80 -45.91 4.47
C TYR A 11 20.29 -47.02 3.56
N PRO A 12 21.61 -47.31 3.51
CA PRO A 12 22.20 -48.29 2.58
C PRO A 12 21.68 -49.73 2.82
N GLN A 13 21.24 -50.02 4.05
CA GLN A 13 20.70 -51.33 4.45
C GLN A 13 19.32 -51.65 3.89
N VAL A 14 18.62 -50.67 3.34
CA VAL A 14 17.24 -50.89 2.83
C VAL A 14 17.33 -51.41 1.38
N VAL A 15 16.77 -52.59 1.18
CA VAL A 15 16.69 -53.23 -0.14
C VAL A 15 15.92 -52.32 -1.12
N ILE A 16 16.37 -52.25 -2.37
CA ILE A 16 15.82 -51.36 -3.42
C ILE A 16 14.28 -51.50 -3.54
N ALA A 17 13.75 -52.72 -3.46
CA ALA A 17 12.32 -52.97 -3.53
C ALA A 17 11.51 -52.32 -2.41
N ASN A 18 12.13 -52.06 -1.25
CA ASN A 18 11.50 -51.48 -0.07
C ASN A 18 11.74 -49.95 0.07
N ARG A 19 12.47 -49.37 -0.87
CA ARG A 19 12.78 -47.93 -0.85
C ARG A 19 11.54 -47.14 -1.24
N PRO A 20 11.23 -46.01 -0.58
CA PRO A 20 10.08 -45.19 -0.92
C PRO A 20 10.26 -44.56 -2.30
N THR A 21 9.19 -44.52 -3.05
CA THR A 21 9.12 -43.78 -4.32
C THR A 21 9.07 -42.26 -4.07
N ILE A 22 9.47 -41.47 -5.06
CA ILE A 22 9.36 -40.02 -4.99
C ILE A 22 7.91 -39.56 -4.74
N ARG A 23 6.92 -40.32 -5.21
CA ARG A 23 5.50 -40.05 -4.98
C ARG A 23 5.11 -40.24 -3.51
N GLN A 24 5.55 -41.34 -2.90
CA GLN A 24 5.34 -41.59 -1.47
C GLN A 24 6.03 -40.54 -0.60
N PHE A 25 7.27 -40.15 -0.97
CA PHE A 25 7.98 -39.08 -0.26
C PHE A 25 7.24 -37.75 -0.37
N ARG A 26 6.75 -37.36 -1.56
CA ARG A 26 5.94 -36.13 -1.73
C ARG A 26 4.68 -36.16 -0.90
N TYR A 27 3.95 -37.27 -0.89
CA TYR A 27 2.75 -37.45 -0.07
C TYR A 27 3.05 -37.26 1.42
N PHE A 28 4.11 -37.93 1.93
CA PHE A 28 4.56 -37.77 3.30
C PHE A 28 4.93 -36.31 3.60
N TYR A 29 5.75 -35.71 2.75
CA TYR A 29 6.18 -34.32 2.91
C TYR A 29 5.03 -33.32 2.91
N ASP A 30 4.03 -33.51 2.07
CA ASP A 30 2.86 -32.63 2.00
C ASP A 30 1.92 -32.81 3.21
N ARG A 31 1.88 -34.01 3.77
CA ARG A 31 1.12 -34.33 4.98
C ARG A 31 1.78 -33.76 6.24
N GLU A 32 3.07 -33.96 6.42
CA GLU A 32 3.79 -33.58 7.65
C GLU A 32 4.12 -32.09 7.69
N TYR A 33 4.42 -31.48 6.56
CA TYR A 33 4.83 -30.07 6.47
C TYR A 33 3.77 -29.20 5.80
N LYS A 34 3.05 -28.43 6.62
CA LYS A 34 2.04 -27.50 6.10
C LYS A 34 2.66 -26.44 5.18
N LYS A 35 1.91 -26.04 4.14
CA LYS A 35 2.37 -25.07 3.13
C LYS A 35 2.99 -23.80 3.70
N PRO A 36 2.45 -23.14 4.75
CA PRO A 36 3.08 -21.96 5.35
C PRO A 36 4.48 -22.23 5.91
N GLN A 37 4.65 -23.36 6.64
CA GLN A 37 5.96 -23.75 7.21
C GLN A 37 7.02 -23.98 6.14
N ARG A 38 6.63 -24.58 5.02
CA ARG A 38 7.53 -24.82 3.87
C ARG A 38 7.96 -23.51 3.22
N LEU A 39 7.04 -22.56 3.13
CA LEU A 39 7.31 -21.23 2.55
C LEU A 39 8.25 -20.42 3.44
N VAL A 40 8.01 -20.40 4.76
CA VAL A 40 8.90 -19.75 5.72
C VAL A 40 10.32 -20.31 5.65
N ALA A 41 10.48 -21.64 5.57
CA ALA A 41 11.80 -22.29 5.51
C ALA A 41 12.57 -22.03 4.20
N ARG A 42 11.88 -21.62 3.11
CA ARG A 42 12.47 -21.41 1.78
C ARG A 42 12.68 -19.95 1.40
N THR A 43 12.14 -19.02 2.19
CA THR A 43 12.20 -17.58 1.93
C THR A 43 12.87 -16.86 3.10
N SER A 44 13.50 -15.72 2.82
CA SER A 44 13.98 -14.88 3.91
C SER A 44 12.78 -14.31 4.69
N PRO A 45 12.95 -13.99 6.00
CA PRO A 45 11.86 -13.41 6.81
C PRO A 45 11.23 -12.15 6.21
N GLY A 46 12.04 -11.32 5.55
CA GLY A 46 11.56 -10.12 4.85
C GLY A 46 10.68 -10.43 3.65
N VAL A 47 11.13 -11.32 2.77
CA VAL A 47 10.37 -11.76 1.60
C VAL A 47 9.09 -12.49 2.01
N TYR A 48 9.17 -13.34 3.04
CA TYR A 48 7.97 -14.00 3.55
C TYR A 48 6.90 -13.02 4.04
N LYS A 49 7.31 -12.01 4.82
CA LYS A 49 6.38 -10.99 5.33
C LYS A 49 5.77 -10.14 4.22
N LYS A 50 6.56 -9.80 3.20
CA LYS A 50 6.15 -8.90 2.12
C LYS A 50 5.30 -9.61 1.06
N ASP A 51 5.76 -10.78 0.56
CA ASP A 51 5.23 -11.34 -0.69
C ASP A 51 4.50 -12.69 -0.50
N VAL A 52 4.69 -13.36 0.63
CA VAL A 52 4.24 -14.74 0.82
C VAL A 52 3.19 -14.88 1.93
N ARG A 53 3.22 -14.04 2.95
CA ARG A 53 2.28 -14.08 4.06
C ARG A 53 0.85 -13.80 3.55
N PRO A 54 -0.13 -14.67 3.83
CA PRO A 54 -1.51 -14.37 3.51
C PRO A 54 -1.95 -13.09 4.23
N LEU A 55 -2.50 -12.14 3.49
CA LEU A 55 -3.19 -10.98 4.06
C LEU A 55 -4.53 -11.48 4.61
N THR A 56 -4.67 -11.48 5.93
CA THR A 56 -5.88 -11.98 6.62
C THR A 56 -6.92 -10.90 6.90
N SER A 57 -6.58 -9.64 6.62
CA SER A 57 -7.49 -8.49 6.75
C SER A 57 -7.66 -7.78 5.40
N THR A 58 -8.81 -7.18 5.21
CA THR A 58 -9.08 -6.28 4.08
C THR A 58 -8.82 -4.84 4.52
N ALA A 59 -8.41 -3.96 3.61
CA ALA A 59 -8.23 -2.54 3.89
C ALA A 59 -9.53 -1.90 4.44
N THR A 60 -10.69 -2.46 4.10
CA THR A 60 -12.01 -2.01 4.55
C THR A 60 -12.45 -2.60 5.89
N ALA A 61 -11.63 -3.47 6.51
CA ALA A 61 -11.97 -4.00 7.84
C ALA A 61 -12.03 -2.85 8.86
N ASN A 62 -13.12 -2.82 9.65
CA ASN A 62 -13.36 -1.81 10.69
C ASN A 62 -13.59 -0.38 10.19
N VAL A 63 -14.03 -0.17 8.94
CA VAL A 63 -14.46 1.12 8.42
C VAL A 63 -15.98 1.22 8.57
N LEU A 64 -16.44 2.12 9.42
CA LEU A 64 -17.86 2.18 9.82
C LEU A 64 -18.71 3.05 8.90
N GLY A 65 -18.11 4.01 8.16
CA GLY A 65 -18.83 4.93 7.29
C GLY A 65 -17.90 5.89 6.55
N PRO A 66 -18.45 6.80 5.73
CA PRO A 66 -17.67 7.84 5.06
C PRO A 66 -16.95 8.71 6.11
N GLY A 67 -15.68 9.06 5.84
CA GLY A 67 -14.85 9.83 6.76
C GLY A 67 -14.23 9.05 7.91
N SER A 68 -14.57 7.77 8.10
CA SER A 68 -13.93 6.95 9.15
C SER A 68 -12.44 6.73 8.90
N ARG A 69 -12.03 6.61 7.63
CA ARG A 69 -10.62 6.39 7.27
C ARG A 69 -10.32 6.96 5.90
N TYR A 70 -9.29 7.80 5.85
CA TYR A 70 -8.68 8.21 4.59
C TYR A 70 -7.35 7.50 4.37
N GLU A 71 -7.09 7.10 3.15
CA GLU A 71 -5.79 6.62 2.69
C GLU A 71 -5.16 7.69 1.80
N ILE A 72 -3.88 7.99 2.05
CA ILE A 72 -3.09 8.93 1.24
C ILE A 72 -1.91 8.18 0.64
N ASP A 73 -1.69 8.39 -0.65
CA ASP A 73 -0.55 7.83 -1.37
C ASP A 73 -0.02 8.84 -2.38
N ALA A 74 1.29 8.76 -2.64
CA ALA A 74 1.99 9.60 -3.59
C ALA A 74 2.48 8.82 -4.79
N THR A 75 2.35 9.39 -5.95
CA THR A 75 2.94 8.86 -7.18
C THR A 75 3.54 9.96 -8.03
N ILE A 76 4.61 9.65 -8.75
CA ILE A 76 5.12 10.52 -9.81
C ILE A 76 4.33 10.16 -11.07
N ALA A 77 3.59 11.12 -11.61
CA ALA A 77 2.77 10.91 -12.80
C ALA A 77 3.64 10.48 -13.98
N ASP A 78 3.14 9.54 -14.78
CA ASP A 78 3.87 9.05 -15.97
C ASP A 78 3.62 9.90 -17.20
N ILE A 79 3.64 11.22 -16.98
CA ILE A 79 3.52 12.27 -18.03
C ILE A 79 4.61 13.31 -17.84
N TYR A 80 5.08 13.89 -18.94
CA TYR A 80 5.95 15.05 -18.91
C TYR A 80 5.13 16.30 -19.19
N LEU A 81 5.23 17.28 -18.29
CA LEU A 81 4.66 18.61 -18.51
C LEU A 81 5.68 19.49 -19.23
N VAL A 82 5.17 20.34 -20.09
CA VAL A 82 5.96 21.32 -20.86
C VAL A 82 5.58 22.74 -20.45
N ALA A 83 6.46 23.70 -20.69
CA ALA A 83 6.19 25.09 -20.40
C ALA A 83 5.04 25.63 -21.29
N ASP A 84 4.26 26.52 -20.73
CA ASP A 84 3.11 27.12 -21.42
C ASP A 84 3.56 28.08 -22.54
N ASP A 85 4.66 28.78 -22.30
CA ASP A 85 5.29 29.74 -23.26
C ASP A 85 6.08 29.02 -24.36
N ASP A 86 6.64 27.87 -24.10
CA ASP A 86 7.44 27.09 -25.05
C ASP A 86 7.27 25.59 -24.84
N ARG A 87 6.43 24.95 -25.65
CA ARG A 87 6.14 23.53 -25.59
C ARG A 87 7.32 22.60 -25.87
N SER A 88 8.42 23.11 -26.38
CA SER A 88 9.65 22.33 -26.54
C SER A 88 10.42 22.15 -25.23
N LYS A 89 10.13 22.99 -24.24
CA LYS A 89 10.79 23.01 -22.94
C LYS A 89 10.05 22.09 -21.96
N ILE A 90 10.65 20.97 -21.65
CA ILE A 90 10.11 20.03 -20.63
C ILE A 90 10.37 20.61 -19.24
N ILE A 91 9.32 20.75 -18.42
CA ILE A 91 9.40 21.17 -17.03
C ILE A 91 9.73 19.95 -16.15
N GLY A 92 9.04 18.83 -16.35
CA GLY A 92 9.25 17.61 -15.56
C GLY A 92 7.99 16.77 -15.42
N ARG A 93 8.07 15.77 -14.54
CA ARG A 93 6.96 14.90 -14.15
C ARG A 93 6.40 15.41 -12.83
N PRO A 94 5.10 15.67 -12.73
CA PRO A 94 4.52 16.13 -11.47
C PRO A 94 4.38 14.99 -10.45
N THR A 95 4.51 15.35 -9.20
CA THR A 95 4.12 14.52 -8.05
C THR A 95 2.62 14.70 -7.82
N VAL A 96 1.91 13.61 -7.67
CA VAL A 96 0.47 13.56 -7.41
C VAL A 96 0.24 12.85 -6.08
N TYR A 97 -0.41 13.53 -5.15
CA TYR A 97 -0.98 12.92 -3.96
C TYR A 97 -2.48 12.77 -4.14
N ILE A 98 -3.01 11.63 -3.76
CA ILE A 98 -4.45 11.37 -3.75
C ILE A 98 -4.85 10.93 -2.36
N VAL A 99 -5.91 11.52 -1.83
CA VAL A 99 -6.54 11.14 -0.58
C VAL A 99 -7.87 10.48 -0.91
N ILE A 100 -8.04 9.23 -0.50
CA ILE A 100 -9.24 8.42 -0.79
C ILE A 100 -9.95 8.08 0.50
N ASP A 101 -11.26 8.29 0.54
CA ASP A 101 -12.11 7.72 1.60
C ASP A 101 -12.27 6.22 1.38
N VAL A 102 -11.84 5.43 2.35
CA VAL A 102 -11.82 3.97 2.25
C VAL A 102 -13.21 3.36 2.15
N PHE A 103 -14.21 3.98 2.76
CA PHE A 103 -15.58 3.50 2.75
C PHE A 103 -16.26 3.74 1.40
N SER A 104 -16.33 4.99 0.97
CA SER A 104 -17.04 5.39 -0.25
C SER A 104 -16.24 5.20 -1.53
N ARG A 105 -14.91 5.06 -1.42
CA ARG A 105 -13.96 5.05 -2.54
C ARG A 105 -13.90 6.37 -3.31
N MET A 106 -14.46 7.42 -2.76
CA MET A 106 -14.36 8.76 -3.33
C MET A 106 -12.97 9.34 -3.10
N ILE A 107 -12.49 10.10 -4.06
CA ILE A 107 -11.33 10.97 -3.87
C ILE A 107 -11.79 12.10 -2.95
N ALA A 108 -11.25 12.13 -1.73
CA ALA A 108 -11.56 13.17 -0.76
C ALA A 108 -10.76 14.45 -1.04
N GLY A 109 -9.51 14.30 -1.51
CA GLY A 109 -8.65 15.43 -1.82
C GLY A 109 -7.45 15.03 -2.67
N PHE A 110 -6.71 16.03 -3.13
CA PHE A 110 -5.53 15.81 -3.96
C PHE A 110 -4.52 16.96 -3.82
N TYR A 111 -3.29 16.68 -4.25
CA TYR A 111 -2.26 17.67 -4.54
C TYR A 111 -1.56 17.28 -5.83
N ILE A 112 -1.26 18.27 -6.68
CA ILE A 112 -0.49 18.08 -7.91
C ILE A 112 0.55 19.21 -7.97
N GLY A 113 1.83 18.85 -8.05
CA GLY A 113 2.91 19.83 -8.11
C GLY A 113 4.25 19.20 -8.48
N PHE A 114 5.30 20.01 -8.46
CA PHE A 114 6.66 19.58 -8.79
C PHE A 114 7.54 19.37 -7.55
N ASP A 115 6.95 19.53 -6.37
CA ASP A 115 7.66 19.27 -5.11
C ASP A 115 7.95 17.78 -4.95
N ASN A 116 9.11 17.47 -4.38
CA ASN A 116 9.42 16.09 -4.05
C ASN A 116 8.45 15.56 -2.97
N PRO A 117 8.11 14.27 -3.02
CA PRO A 117 7.29 13.65 -2.00
C PRO A 117 7.82 13.95 -0.59
N SER A 118 6.96 14.52 0.24
CA SER A 118 7.31 14.91 1.61
C SER A 118 6.07 15.04 2.48
N TYR A 119 6.27 15.04 3.81
CA TYR A 119 5.21 15.27 4.78
C TYR A 119 4.44 16.59 4.54
N VAL A 120 5.14 17.67 4.25
CA VAL A 120 4.51 18.98 4.02
C VAL A 120 3.58 18.95 2.82
N VAL A 121 4.01 18.30 1.74
CA VAL A 121 3.20 18.15 0.53
C VAL A 121 2.01 17.22 0.76
N ALA A 122 2.21 16.12 1.50
CA ALA A 122 1.12 15.23 1.91
C ALA A 122 0.06 15.99 2.71
N MET A 123 0.48 16.87 3.63
CA MET A 123 -0.46 17.69 4.41
C MET A 123 -1.27 18.67 3.56
N GLN A 124 -0.74 19.18 2.46
CA GLN A 124 -1.52 20.00 1.53
C GLN A 124 -2.67 19.19 0.90
N ALA A 125 -2.41 17.93 0.53
CA ALA A 125 -3.47 17.04 0.04
C ALA A 125 -4.52 16.73 1.13
N VAL A 126 -4.09 16.54 2.39
CA VAL A 126 -5.02 16.33 3.52
C VAL A 126 -5.84 17.59 3.78
N VAL A 127 -5.25 18.78 3.79
CA VAL A 127 -6.00 20.04 3.94
C VAL A 127 -7.01 20.19 2.81
N ASN A 128 -6.60 19.90 1.57
CA ASN A 128 -7.51 19.89 0.43
C ASN A 128 -8.67 18.90 0.65
N ALA A 129 -8.41 17.73 1.23
CA ALA A 129 -9.45 16.74 1.51
C ALA A 129 -10.50 17.23 2.52
N CYS A 130 -10.12 18.16 3.42
CA CYS A 130 -10.96 18.62 4.51
C CYS A 130 -11.81 19.86 4.19
N ILE A 131 -11.46 20.59 3.12
CA ILE A 131 -12.17 21.84 2.74
C ILE A 131 -13.19 21.61 1.62
N ASP A 132 -14.10 22.56 1.43
CA ASP A 132 -15.00 22.59 0.28
C ASP A 132 -14.21 22.71 -1.03
N LYS A 133 -14.62 22.00 -2.07
CA LYS A 133 -13.91 21.95 -3.35
C LYS A 133 -14.41 22.97 -4.37
N THR A 134 -15.49 23.66 -4.06
CA THR A 134 -16.13 24.62 -4.99
C THR A 134 -15.13 25.68 -5.49
N ASP A 135 -14.41 26.29 -4.54
CA ASP A 135 -13.45 27.34 -4.87
C ASP A 135 -12.25 26.82 -5.69
N ILE A 136 -11.72 25.66 -5.31
CA ILE A 136 -10.60 25.02 -6.02
C ILE A 136 -11.01 24.61 -7.43
N CYS A 137 -12.19 24.01 -7.57
CA CYS A 137 -12.73 23.62 -8.88
C CYS A 137 -12.92 24.84 -9.77
N SER A 138 -13.49 25.91 -9.22
CA SER A 138 -13.67 27.16 -9.97
C SER A 138 -12.33 27.78 -10.45
N GLN A 139 -11.30 27.78 -9.59
CA GLN A 139 -9.94 28.21 -9.96
C GLN A 139 -9.33 27.37 -11.08
N LEU A 140 -9.71 26.08 -11.16
CA LEU A 140 -9.28 25.17 -12.23
C LEU A 140 -10.20 25.21 -13.47
N GLY A 141 -11.19 26.12 -13.50
CA GLY A 141 -12.14 26.26 -14.60
C GLY A 141 -13.20 25.15 -14.64
N VAL A 142 -13.44 24.48 -13.52
CA VAL A 142 -14.47 23.44 -13.35
C VAL A 142 -15.54 23.96 -12.39
N GLU A 143 -16.74 24.23 -12.91
CA GLU A 143 -17.86 24.67 -12.08
C GLU A 143 -18.57 23.43 -11.47
N ILE A 144 -18.66 23.40 -10.14
CA ILE A 144 -19.44 22.41 -9.39
C ILE A 144 -20.39 23.11 -8.44
N ASN A 145 -21.55 22.50 -8.17
CA ASN A 145 -22.47 23.01 -7.17
C ASN A 145 -22.05 22.59 -5.76
N PRO A 146 -22.41 23.38 -4.72
CA PRO A 146 -22.20 22.98 -3.33
C PRO A 146 -22.78 21.59 -3.06
N GLY A 147 -21.97 20.70 -2.50
CA GLY A 147 -22.37 19.32 -2.17
C GLY A 147 -22.18 18.28 -3.29
N GLU A 148 -21.83 18.67 -4.52
CA GLU A 148 -21.48 17.70 -5.58
C GLU A 148 -20.18 16.94 -5.24
N TRP A 149 -19.29 17.54 -4.47
CA TRP A 149 -18.12 16.88 -3.90
C TRP A 149 -18.22 16.91 -2.36
N PRO A 150 -18.90 15.93 -1.73
CA PRO A 150 -19.30 16.01 -0.33
C PRO A 150 -18.19 15.72 0.69
N CYS A 151 -16.96 15.47 0.23
CA CYS A 151 -15.83 15.17 1.13
C CYS A 151 -15.34 16.47 1.79
N ILE A 152 -15.84 16.75 2.98
CA ILE A 152 -15.50 17.92 3.80
C ILE A 152 -15.30 17.45 5.24
N GLY A 153 -14.33 18.04 5.95
CA GLY A 153 -14.03 17.71 7.34
C GLY A 153 -12.89 16.71 7.51
N LEU A 154 -12.46 16.57 8.75
CA LEU A 154 -11.35 15.66 9.11
C LEU A 154 -11.84 14.22 9.20
N PRO A 155 -11.07 13.24 8.71
CA PRO A 155 -11.35 11.84 8.95
C PRO A 155 -11.00 11.44 10.38
N ASP A 156 -11.57 10.33 10.85
CA ASP A 156 -11.20 9.75 12.15
C ASP A 156 -9.77 9.21 12.14
N VAL A 157 -9.35 8.64 11.00
CA VAL A 157 -8.04 8.02 10.83
C VAL A 157 -7.47 8.35 9.45
N ILE A 158 -6.16 8.65 9.40
CA ILE A 158 -5.40 8.75 8.16
C ILE A 158 -4.39 7.60 8.11
N LEU A 159 -4.41 6.85 7.01
CA LEU A 159 -3.43 5.81 6.70
C LEU A 159 -2.51 6.30 5.58
N ALA A 160 -1.21 6.27 5.83
CA ALA A 160 -0.18 6.66 4.87
C ALA A 160 0.98 5.67 4.87
N ASP A 161 1.73 5.60 3.76
CA ASP A 161 2.92 4.74 3.73
C ASP A 161 4.02 5.30 4.64
N ARG A 162 4.75 4.39 5.28
CA ARG A 162 5.79 4.70 6.28
C ARG A 162 6.93 5.57 5.75
N GLY A 163 7.18 5.58 4.44
CA GLY A 163 8.31 6.30 3.86
C GLY A 163 8.24 7.82 4.00
N GLU A 164 7.04 8.39 3.99
CA GLU A 164 6.82 9.83 3.87
C GLU A 164 6.37 10.49 5.18
N MET A 165 5.72 9.72 6.05
CA MET A 165 5.11 10.22 7.29
C MET A 165 5.93 9.94 8.57
N MET A 166 7.12 9.36 8.46
CA MET A 166 7.99 9.02 9.60
C MET A 166 8.88 10.19 10.06
N SER A 167 8.40 11.41 10.04
CA SER A 167 9.14 12.53 10.64
C SER A 167 8.61 12.88 12.03
N HIS A 168 9.45 13.44 12.90
CA HIS A 168 9.03 13.97 14.22
C HIS A 168 7.88 15.01 14.15
N GLN A 169 7.57 15.50 12.96
CA GLN A 169 6.46 16.43 12.72
C GLN A 169 5.09 15.74 12.77
N VAL A 170 5.04 14.42 12.56
CA VAL A 170 3.81 13.60 12.65
C VAL A 170 3.31 13.50 14.10
N ASP A 171 4.22 13.49 15.08
CA ASP A 171 3.84 13.46 16.51
C ASP A 171 2.99 14.68 16.90
N GLY A 172 3.22 15.82 16.26
CA GLY A 172 2.42 17.04 16.44
C GLY A 172 0.98 16.92 15.92
N LEU A 173 0.78 16.19 14.82
CA LEU A 173 -0.55 15.90 14.27
C LEU A 173 -1.34 14.92 15.15
N ILE A 174 -0.68 13.86 15.61
CA ILE A 174 -1.30 12.85 16.49
C ILE A 174 -1.78 13.50 17.78
N THR A 175 -0.96 14.38 18.37
CA THR A 175 -1.30 15.10 19.62
C THR A 175 -2.32 16.21 19.42
N GLY A 176 -2.32 16.87 18.26
CA GLY A 176 -3.23 17.99 17.96
C GLY A 176 -4.66 17.57 17.56
N PHE A 177 -4.82 16.40 16.96
CA PHE A 177 -6.09 15.95 16.39
C PHE A 177 -6.74 14.76 17.11
N ASN A 178 -6.18 14.26 18.22
CA ASN A 178 -6.62 13.00 18.85
C ASN A 178 -6.70 11.82 17.85
N GLY A 179 -6.03 11.93 16.72
CA GLY A 179 -6.07 10.95 15.64
C GLY A 179 -5.08 9.80 15.87
N TYR A 180 -5.49 8.60 15.51
CA TYR A 180 -4.61 7.44 15.49
C TYR A 180 -4.00 7.31 14.10
N LEU A 181 -2.68 7.52 13.97
CA LEU A 181 -1.92 7.04 12.82
C LEU A 181 -1.59 5.56 13.03
N HIS A 182 -2.10 4.71 12.18
CA HIS A 182 -1.68 3.31 12.13
C HIS A 182 -0.53 3.16 11.14
N PRO A 183 0.66 2.70 11.58
CA PRO A 183 1.80 2.42 10.72
C PRO A 183 1.59 1.15 9.90
#